data_f761092c1ccb035bc81c0c30cb4c65db
#
_entry.id   f761092c1ccb035bc81c0c30cb4c65db
#
_cell.length_a   1.000
_cell.length_b   1.000
_cell.length_c   1.000
_cell.angle_alpha   90.00
_cell.angle_beta   90.00
_cell.angle_gamma   90.00
#
_symmetry.space_group_name_H-M   'P 1'
#
loop_
_entity.id
_entity.type
_entity.pdbx_description
1 polymer ?
#
loop_
_entity_poly.entity_id
_entity_poly.type
_entity_poly.pdbx_seq_one_letter_code
_entity_poly.pdbx_strand_id
1 'polypeptide(L)'
;MTKYRLLILLLLFFAISFSWAKEALALTNQLTEASTQFTRIDKTFISQGDKLKAWLYLPSGVLTPPVVIMAHGFGGQRWMRLPAYAERFAQMGMAVFVFDYRGFNDSEGEPRNYVNPARHLEDWDAAIAYVKTLNTVDAKRMALWGTSFSGGHVIVEAAKYPEISAVVAQVPFTDGISTAWNNYILDDPMFALKGTYHGVADILVSLFTKHRHNVRIAGRPGEAFAMMSKPDSMQGVLKLTGISDEKDFESTNFCPGNIVFTLTFYRPISRANKVACPALIIGAEKDTLFPPKGPKKMADKMKKATYISMPMGHFDPYVGEPFQKLVKIMGDFLKTNLRVSSAK
;
A
#
# COMPACT_ATOMS: atom_id res chain seq x y z
N MET A 1 56.88 37.78 4.91
CA MET A 1 55.91 37.01 4.06
C MET A 1 55.10 35.99 4.83
N THR A 2 55.51 35.49 5.97
CA THR A 2 54.83 34.37 6.72
C THR A 2 53.56 34.77 7.47
N LYS A 3 53.46 35.99 8.00
CA LYS A 3 52.28 36.43 8.80
C LYS A 3 51.01 36.62 7.96
N TYR A 4 51.12 37.06 6.72
CA TYR A 4 49.95 37.22 5.84
C TYR A 4 49.42 35.89 5.31
N ARG A 5 50.25 34.88 5.14
CA ARG A 5 49.80 33.54 4.74
C ARG A 5 48.96 32.86 5.84
N LEU A 6 49.33 33.03 7.10
CA LEU A 6 48.59 32.50 8.23
C LEU A 6 47.22 33.18 8.39
N LEU A 7 47.17 34.52 8.17
CA LEU A 7 45.91 35.26 8.22
C LEU A 7 44.95 34.85 7.11
N ILE A 8 45.46 34.63 5.89
CA ILE A 8 44.64 34.17 4.76
C ILE A 8 44.10 32.74 5.02
N LEU A 9 44.89 31.84 5.59
CA LEU A 9 44.44 30.48 5.95
C LEU A 9 43.37 30.49 7.03
N LEU A 10 43.48 31.35 8.04
CA LEU A 10 42.47 31.55 9.08
C LEU A 10 41.17 32.11 8.50
N LEU A 11 41.24 33.09 7.59
CA LEU A 11 40.05 33.63 6.93
C LEU A 11 39.36 32.62 6.03
N LEU A 12 40.12 31.81 5.30
CA LEU A 12 39.56 30.71 4.50
C LEU A 12 38.92 29.64 5.37
N PHE A 13 39.54 29.28 6.50
CA PHE A 13 38.95 28.33 7.45
C PHE A 13 37.65 28.85 8.07
N PHE A 14 37.60 30.14 8.44
CA PHE A 14 36.37 30.78 8.91
C PHE A 14 35.27 30.84 7.83
N ALA A 15 35.62 31.13 6.58
CA ALA A 15 34.67 31.17 5.48
C ALA A 15 34.09 29.81 5.18
N ILE A 16 34.91 28.75 5.20
CA ILE A 16 34.47 27.38 5.00
C ILE A 16 33.56 26.92 6.15
N SER A 17 33.97 27.14 7.42
CA SER A 17 33.17 26.77 8.58
C SER A 17 31.82 27.52 8.64
N PHE A 18 31.78 28.78 8.19
CA PHE A 18 30.56 29.58 8.12
C PHE A 18 29.61 29.08 7.01
N SER A 19 30.14 28.58 5.86
CA SER A 19 29.37 27.98 4.80
C SER A 19 28.73 26.67 5.27
N TRP A 20 29.48 25.80 5.93
CA TRP A 20 28.96 24.54 6.50
C TRP A 20 27.90 24.77 7.59
N ALA A 21 28.08 25.80 8.43
CA ALA A 21 27.10 26.17 9.44
C ALA A 21 25.79 26.66 8.81
N LYS A 22 25.85 27.44 7.71
CA LYS A 22 24.68 27.87 6.95
C LYS A 22 23.95 26.69 6.28
N GLU A 23 24.68 25.77 5.68
CA GLU A 23 24.07 24.56 5.06
C GLU A 23 23.44 23.65 6.11
N ALA A 24 24.10 23.43 7.24
CA ALA A 24 23.55 22.66 8.35
C ALA A 24 22.29 23.31 8.95
N LEU A 25 22.27 24.63 9.10
CA LEU A 25 21.09 25.37 9.56
C LEU A 25 19.95 25.34 8.54
N ALA A 26 20.24 25.45 7.25
CA ALA A 26 19.26 25.34 6.19
C ALA A 26 18.65 23.93 6.14
N LEU A 27 19.48 22.89 6.28
CA LEU A 27 19.03 21.50 6.35
C LEU A 27 18.17 21.25 7.60
N THR A 28 18.60 21.79 8.76
CA THR A 28 17.82 21.70 10.01
C THR A 28 16.48 22.40 9.89
N ASN A 29 16.43 23.59 9.28
CA ASN A 29 15.18 24.30 9.03
C ASN A 29 14.27 23.56 8.06
N GLN A 30 14.81 23.00 6.96
CA GLN A 30 14.05 22.15 6.05
C GLN A 30 13.49 20.89 6.73
N LEU A 31 14.27 20.23 7.59
CA LEU A 31 13.83 19.08 8.36
C LEU A 31 12.75 19.46 9.39
N THR A 32 12.89 20.64 10.01
CA THR A 32 11.90 21.15 10.97
C THR A 32 10.61 21.58 10.26
N GLU A 33 10.68 22.27 9.13
CA GLU A 33 9.49 22.59 8.32
C GLU A 33 8.81 21.34 7.78
N ALA A 34 9.55 20.32 7.33
CA ALA A 34 8.98 19.04 6.92
C ALA A 34 8.30 18.30 8.08
N SER A 35 8.84 18.40 9.30
CA SER A 35 8.25 17.78 10.50
C SER A 35 7.00 18.50 11.02
N THR A 36 6.76 19.75 10.60
CA THR A 36 5.58 20.55 11.02
C THR A 36 4.42 20.52 10.03
N GLN A 37 4.58 19.86 8.87
CA GLN A 37 3.54 19.85 7.84
C GLN A 37 2.38 18.91 8.13
N PHE A 38 2.54 17.95 9.01
CA PHE A 38 1.48 17.04 9.47
C PHE A 38 1.80 16.43 10.84
N THR A 39 0.77 15.90 11.51
CA THR A 39 0.92 15.07 12.70
C THR A 39 0.42 13.66 12.41
N ARG A 40 1.09 12.62 12.97
CA ARG A 40 0.64 11.24 12.94
C ARG A 40 0.12 10.83 14.31
N ILE A 41 -1.10 10.31 14.34
CA ILE A 41 -1.82 9.90 15.55
C ILE A 41 -2.17 8.43 15.43
N ASP A 42 -1.86 7.64 16.46
CA ASP A 42 -2.29 6.25 16.54
C ASP A 42 -3.80 6.18 16.76
N LYS A 43 -4.46 5.31 16.02
CA LYS A 43 -5.88 5.05 16.10
C LYS A 43 -6.16 3.56 16.28
N THR A 44 -7.27 3.27 16.93
CA THR A 44 -7.81 1.91 17.06
C THR A 44 -9.29 1.96 16.70
N PHE A 45 -9.72 1.02 15.89
CA PHE A 45 -11.14 0.83 15.54
C PHE A 45 -11.51 -0.64 15.61
N ILE A 46 -12.80 -0.94 15.59
CA ILE A 46 -13.30 -2.31 15.75
C ILE A 46 -13.79 -2.84 14.40
N SER A 47 -13.36 -4.04 14.04
CA SER A 47 -13.91 -4.83 12.95
C SER A 47 -14.25 -6.23 13.44
N GLN A 48 -15.50 -6.65 13.33
CA GLN A 48 -15.99 -7.98 13.74
C GLN A 48 -15.58 -8.38 15.19
N GLY A 49 -15.48 -7.41 16.10
CA GLY A 49 -15.09 -7.62 17.49
C GLY A 49 -13.59 -7.47 17.78
N ASP A 50 -12.73 -7.53 16.77
CA ASP A 50 -11.28 -7.37 16.92
C ASP A 50 -10.87 -5.88 16.84
N LYS A 51 -9.83 -5.50 17.61
CA LYS A 51 -9.24 -4.14 17.57
C LYS A 51 -8.19 -4.05 16.49
N LEU A 52 -8.46 -3.22 15.48
CA LEU A 52 -7.52 -2.94 14.39
C LEU A 52 -6.75 -1.66 14.66
N LYS A 53 -5.47 -1.66 14.29
CA LYS A 53 -4.57 -0.53 14.44
C LYS A 53 -4.44 0.26 13.15
N ALA A 54 -4.41 1.59 13.32
CA ALA A 54 -4.27 2.53 12.22
C ALA A 54 -3.43 3.73 12.61
N TRP A 55 -2.95 4.44 11.61
CA TRP A 55 -2.37 5.77 11.73
C TRP A 55 -3.26 6.79 11.03
N LEU A 56 -3.53 7.90 11.72
CA LEU A 56 -4.17 9.06 11.11
C LEU A 56 -3.13 10.17 10.96
N TYR A 57 -2.82 10.52 9.72
CA TYR A 57 -2.00 11.67 9.37
C TYR A 57 -2.92 12.87 9.17
N LEU A 58 -2.70 13.95 9.91
CA LEU A 58 -3.47 15.19 9.82
C LEU A 58 -2.56 16.31 9.31
N PRO A 59 -2.90 16.95 8.19
CA PRO A 59 -2.14 18.08 7.68
C PRO A 59 -2.22 19.28 8.63
N SER A 60 -1.11 20.00 8.82
CA SER A 60 -1.09 21.20 9.65
C SER A 60 -1.85 22.34 8.97
N GLY A 61 -2.53 23.16 9.78
CA GLY A 61 -3.24 24.36 9.28
C GLY A 61 -4.56 24.09 8.55
N VAL A 62 -5.03 22.85 8.48
CA VAL A 62 -6.33 22.50 7.86
C VAL A 62 -7.25 21.91 8.91
N LEU A 63 -8.35 22.61 9.24
CA LEU A 63 -9.26 22.21 10.34
C LEU A 63 -9.98 20.89 10.06
N THR A 64 -10.56 20.73 8.88
CA THR A 64 -11.31 19.53 8.46
C THR A 64 -10.89 19.13 7.06
N PRO A 65 -9.68 18.52 6.92
CA PRO A 65 -9.17 18.09 5.63
C PRO A 65 -10.02 16.96 5.04
N PRO A 66 -10.11 16.84 3.71
CA PRO A 66 -10.61 15.63 3.07
C PRO A 66 -9.73 14.45 3.43
N VAL A 67 -10.26 13.24 3.37
CA VAL A 67 -9.56 12.06 3.88
C VAL A 67 -9.34 10.99 2.81
N VAL A 68 -8.14 10.40 2.81
CA VAL A 68 -7.77 9.22 2.01
C VAL A 68 -7.63 8.02 2.95
N ILE A 69 -8.40 6.96 2.73
CA ILE A 69 -8.24 5.70 3.46
C ILE A 69 -7.32 4.80 2.65
N MET A 70 -6.32 4.19 3.31
CA MET A 70 -5.28 3.39 2.69
C MET A 70 -5.08 2.05 3.41
N ALA A 71 -4.84 0.99 2.64
CA ALA A 71 -4.38 -0.29 3.18
C ALA A 71 -3.37 -0.98 2.26
N HIS A 72 -2.62 -1.90 2.86
CA HIS A 72 -1.54 -2.66 2.21
C HIS A 72 -2.05 -3.78 1.31
N GLY A 73 -1.17 -4.29 0.43
CA GLY A 73 -1.43 -5.43 -0.44
C GLY A 73 -1.30 -6.78 0.26
N PHE A 74 -1.12 -7.82 -0.55
CA PHE A 74 -1.03 -9.21 -0.11
C PHE A 74 0.09 -9.41 0.91
N GLY A 75 -0.26 -9.87 2.12
CA GLY A 75 0.70 -10.16 3.18
C GLY A 75 1.52 -8.97 3.69
N GLY A 76 1.21 -7.75 3.24
CA GLY A 76 1.87 -6.55 3.70
C GLY A 76 1.38 -6.07 5.07
N GLN A 77 1.93 -4.95 5.52
CA GLN A 77 1.58 -4.27 6.77
C GLN A 77 1.67 -2.76 6.57
N ARG A 78 0.93 -1.95 7.38
CA ARG A 78 0.84 -0.50 7.20
C ARG A 78 2.18 0.23 7.19
N TRP A 79 3.21 -0.30 7.87
CA TRP A 79 4.55 0.30 7.91
C TRP A 79 5.38 0.04 6.63
N MET A 80 5.00 -0.96 5.82
CA MET A 80 5.72 -1.32 4.59
C MET A 80 5.44 -0.29 3.49
N ARG A 81 6.25 0.78 3.43
CA ARG A 81 6.21 1.88 2.44
C ARG A 81 4.93 2.72 2.38
N LEU A 82 3.83 2.34 3.04
CA LEU A 82 2.61 3.18 3.05
C LEU A 82 2.83 4.54 3.72
N PRO A 83 3.66 4.68 4.77
CA PRO A 83 3.98 6.00 5.33
C PRO A 83 4.50 6.99 4.29
N ALA A 84 5.34 6.54 3.35
CA ALA A 84 5.90 7.43 2.32
C ALA A 84 4.83 8.06 1.41
N TYR A 85 3.74 7.34 1.12
CA TYR A 85 2.58 7.90 0.42
C TYR A 85 1.73 8.78 1.33
N ALA A 86 1.44 8.31 2.54
CA ALA A 86 0.60 9.01 3.50
C ALA A 86 1.15 10.39 3.86
N GLU A 87 2.45 10.48 4.09
CA GLU A 87 3.16 11.74 4.36
C GLU A 87 3.07 12.72 3.19
N ARG A 88 3.27 12.25 1.96
CA ARG A 88 3.14 13.08 0.76
C ARG A 88 1.71 13.60 0.57
N PHE A 89 0.70 12.76 0.79
CA PHE A 89 -0.69 13.18 0.69
C PHE A 89 -1.07 14.14 1.83
N ALA A 90 -0.55 13.92 3.04
CA ALA A 90 -0.72 14.84 4.16
C ALA A 90 -0.10 16.21 3.88
N GLN A 91 1.14 16.26 3.34
CA GLN A 91 1.79 17.50 2.89
C GLN A 91 0.99 18.23 1.80
N MET A 92 0.18 17.51 1.03
CA MET A 92 -0.72 18.09 0.02
C MET A 92 -2.07 18.56 0.58
N GLY A 93 -2.27 18.55 1.91
CA GLY A 93 -3.47 19.06 2.58
C GLY A 93 -4.60 18.04 2.76
N MET A 94 -4.33 16.75 2.66
CA MET A 94 -5.30 15.67 2.87
C MET A 94 -5.01 14.93 4.17
N ALA A 95 -6.03 14.61 4.96
CA ALA A 95 -5.87 13.60 6.00
C ALA A 95 -5.68 12.23 5.37
N VAL A 96 -4.88 11.36 6.02
CA VAL A 96 -4.68 10.00 5.54
C VAL A 96 -4.87 9.01 6.69
N PHE A 97 -5.76 8.05 6.51
CA PHE A 97 -6.04 6.98 7.45
C PHE A 97 -5.47 5.67 6.91
N VAL A 98 -4.40 5.16 7.52
CA VAL A 98 -3.69 3.95 7.08
C VAL A 98 -3.88 2.86 8.12
N PHE A 99 -4.44 1.70 7.76
CA PHE A 99 -4.74 0.64 8.72
C PHE A 99 -4.12 -0.71 8.36
N ASP A 100 -3.95 -1.57 9.37
CA ASP A 100 -3.67 -3.00 9.20
C ASP A 100 -4.95 -3.82 9.32
N TYR A 101 -5.09 -4.82 8.47
CA TYR A 101 -6.18 -5.80 8.54
C TYR A 101 -6.13 -6.62 9.83
N ARG A 102 -7.25 -7.27 10.17
CA ARG A 102 -7.32 -8.24 11.29
C ARG A 102 -6.26 -9.32 11.14
N GLY A 103 -5.53 -9.57 12.23
CA GLY A 103 -4.47 -10.57 12.28
C GLY A 103 -3.14 -10.11 11.69
N PHE A 104 -3.01 -8.86 11.24
CA PHE A 104 -1.76 -8.33 10.72
C PHE A 104 -1.12 -7.34 11.70
N ASN A 105 0.23 -7.39 11.79
CA ASN A 105 1.03 -6.50 12.62
C ASN A 105 0.45 -6.38 14.04
N ASP A 106 0.14 -5.15 14.51
CA ASP A 106 -0.41 -4.86 15.84
C ASP A 106 -1.94 -5.01 15.92
N SER A 107 -2.64 -5.28 14.81
CA SER A 107 -4.08 -5.55 14.82
C SER A 107 -4.38 -6.91 15.45
N GLU A 108 -5.43 -6.96 16.28
CA GLU A 108 -5.95 -8.21 16.83
C GLU A 108 -6.55 -9.09 15.74
N GLY A 109 -6.86 -10.33 16.08
CA GLY A 109 -7.52 -11.29 15.22
C GLY A 109 -6.69 -12.50 14.89
N GLU A 110 -7.36 -13.64 14.88
CA GLU A 110 -6.81 -14.95 14.52
C GLU A 110 -7.55 -15.52 13.30
N PRO A 111 -6.91 -16.35 12.49
CA PRO A 111 -5.47 -16.68 12.50
C PRO A 111 -4.61 -15.49 12.07
N ARG A 112 -3.36 -15.46 12.54
CA ARG A 112 -2.40 -14.40 12.14
C ARG A 112 -2.09 -14.47 10.65
N ASN A 113 -1.87 -13.30 10.06
CA ASN A 113 -1.55 -13.11 8.64
C ASN A 113 -2.55 -13.81 7.68
N TYR A 114 -3.80 -13.92 8.09
CA TYR A 114 -4.82 -14.58 7.28
C TYR A 114 -5.30 -13.69 6.15
N VAL A 115 -4.66 -13.82 5.00
CA VAL A 115 -5.08 -13.14 3.78
C VAL A 115 -6.38 -13.79 3.28
N ASN A 116 -7.49 -13.07 3.45
CA ASN A 116 -8.80 -13.51 2.98
C ASN A 116 -9.57 -12.31 2.43
N PRO A 117 -9.98 -12.31 1.15
CA PRO A 117 -10.66 -11.17 0.54
C PRO A 117 -11.91 -10.71 1.30
N ALA A 118 -12.74 -11.65 1.77
CA ALA A 118 -13.98 -11.30 2.47
C ALA A 118 -13.68 -10.59 3.81
N ARG A 119 -12.71 -11.11 4.60
CA ARG A 119 -12.29 -10.49 5.85
C ARG A 119 -11.68 -9.10 5.62
N HIS A 120 -10.85 -8.96 4.59
CA HIS A 120 -10.25 -7.66 4.26
C HIS A 120 -11.32 -6.63 3.86
N LEU A 121 -12.36 -7.02 3.12
CA LEU A 121 -13.46 -6.15 2.76
C LEU A 121 -14.30 -5.75 3.99
N GLU A 122 -14.54 -6.67 4.95
CA GLU A 122 -15.17 -6.31 6.23
C GLU A 122 -14.33 -5.29 7.01
N ASP A 123 -13.00 -5.40 6.96
CA ASP A 123 -12.10 -4.45 7.62
C ASP A 123 -12.10 -3.08 6.91
N TRP A 124 -12.22 -3.07 5.57
CA TRP A 124 -12.47 -1.84 4.80
C TRP A 124 -13.80 -1.19 5.18
N ASP A 125 -14.88 -1.97 5.28
CA ASP A 125 -16.19 -1.49 5.75
C ASP A 125 -16.08 -0.81 7.12
N ALA A 126 -15.40 -1.47 8.05
CA ALA A 126 -15.18 -0.95 9.40
C ALA A 126 -14.33 0.33 9.40
N ALA A 127 -13.27 0.39 8.56
CA ALA A 127 -12.43 1.58 8.41
C ALA A 127 -13.22 2.76 7.84
N ILE A 128 -14.02 2.54 6.80
CA ILE A 128 -14.90 3.56 6.21
C ILE A 128 -15.91 4.06 7.24
N ALA A 129 -16.56 3.16 7.96
CA ALA A 129 -17.51 3.51 9.02
C ALA A 129 -16.83 4.31 10.15
N TYR A 130 -15.64 3.88 10.59
CA TYR A 130 -14.89 4.58 11.63
C TYR A 130 -14.47 5.99 11.20
N VAL A 131 -13.96 6.17 9.98
CA VAL A 131 -13.55 7.48 9.48
C VAL A 131 -14.73 8.45 9.42
N LYS A 132 -15.95 7.97 9.14
CA LYS A 132 -17.18 8.79 9.18
C LYS A 132 -17.53 9.31 10.57
N THR A 133 -17.01 8.70 11.64
CA THR A 133 -17.22 9.18 13.02
C THR A 133 -16.21 10.25 13.46
N LEU A 134 -15.14 10.47 12.68
CA LEU A 134 -14.10 11.41 13.03
C LEU A 134 -14.53 12.85 12.73
N ASN A 135 -14.55 13.69 13.74
CA ASN A 135 -14.83 15.12 13.61
C ASN A 135 -13.62 15.97 13.15
N THR A 136 -12.45 15.33 13.07
CA THR A 136 -11.18 15.95 12.65
C THR A 136 -10.95 15.92 11.13
N VAL A 137 -11.83 15.27 10.36
CA VAL A 137 -11.75 15.15 8.91
C VAL A 137 -13.11 15.41 8.25
N ASP A 138 -13.09 15.80 6.98
CA ASP A 138 -14.33 15.89 6.18
C ASP A 138 -14.59 14.55 5.48
N ALA A 139 -15.34 13.70 6.13
CA ALA A 139 -15.71 12.38 5.60
C ALA A 139 -16.66 12.43 4.38
N LYS A 140 -17.22 13.61 4.03
CA LYS A 140 -17.98 13.79 2.78
C LYS A 140 -17.06 13.87 1.55
N ARG A 141 -15.80 14.20 1.77
CA ARG A 141 -14.74 14.21 0.75
C ARG A 141 -13.74 13.09 1.04
N MET A 142 -14.19 11.85 0.84
CA MET A 142 -13.44 10.63 1.13
C MET A 142 -12.94 9.96 -0.16
N ALA A 143 -11.68 9.57 -0.20
CA ALA A 143 -11.12 8.74 -1.25
C ALA A 143 -10.57 7.43 -0.69
N LEU A 144 -10.51 6.40 -1.54
CA LEU A 144 -9.86 5.13 -1.22
C LEU A 144 -8.58 5.00 -2.05
N TRP A 145 -7.51 4.55 -1.41
CA TRP A 145 -6.25 4.23 -2.04
C TRP A 145 -5.82 2.82 -1.68
N GLY A 146 -5.57 2.01 -2.68
CA GLY A 146 -5.10 0.64 -2.49
C GLY A 146 -4.01 0.27 -3.47
N THR A 147 -3.10 -0.60 -3.04
CA THR A 147 -2.01 -1.09 -3.87
C THR A 147 -2.03 -2.61 -3.94
N SER A 148 -1.66 -3.18 -5.09
CA SER A 148 -1.57 -4.62 -5.29
C SER A 148 -2.91 -5.30 -4.97
N PHE A 149 -2.97 -6.20 -4.01
CA PHE A 149 -4.18 -6.88 -3.58
C PHE A 149 -5.25 -5.90 -3.08
N SER A 150 -4.85 -4.91 -2.28
CA SER A 150 -5.74 -3.83 -1.83
C SER A 150 -6.18 -2.90 -2.96
N GLY A 151 -5.42 -2.82 -4.05
CA GLY A 151 -5.86 -2.15 -5.29
C GLY A 151 -7.12 -2.79 -5.87
N GLY A 152 -7.30 -4.10 -5.68
CA GLY A 152 -8.56 -4.79 -5.98
C GLY A 152 -9.67 -4.47 -4.98
N HIS A 153 -9.35 -4.43 -3.68
CA HIS A 153 -10.34 -4.15 -2.63
C HIS A 153 -10.98 -2.77 -2.80
N VAL A 154 -10.19 -1.73 -3.07
CA VAL A 154 -10.73 -0.37 -3.24
C VAL A 154 -11.68 -0.25 -4.43
N ILE A 155 -11.58 -1.10 -5.44
CA ILE A 155 -12.54 -1.16 -6.56
C ILE A 155 -13.87 -1.77 -6.09
N VAL A 156 -13.80 -2.83 -5.27
CA VAL A 156 -15.01 -3.46 -4.69
C VAL A 156 -15.70 -2.48 -3.76
N GLU A 157 -14.96 -1.80 -2.89
CA GLU A 157 -15.51 -0.83 -1.94
C GLU A 157 -16.06 0.43 -2.64
N ALA A 158 -15.38 0.98 -3.64
CA ALA A 158 -15.90 2.11 -4.40
C ALA A 158 -17.16 1.76 -5.22
N ALA A 159 -17.32 0.48 -5.58
CA ALA A 159 -18.55 0.00 -6.22
C ALA A 159 -19.71 -0.20 -5.22
N LYS A 160 -19.40 -0.39 -3.93
CA LYS A 160 -20.35 -0.58 -2.83
C LYS A 160 -20.80 0.75 -2.20
N TYR A 161 -19.89 1.72 -2.10
CA TYR A 161 -20.10 3.01 -1.45
C TYR A 161 -20.12 4.15 -2.48
N PRO A 162 -21.29 4.53 -3.01
CA PRO A 162 -21.39 5.56 -4.06
C PRO A 162 -21.02 6.97 -3.59
N GLU A 163 -20.94 7.20 -2.27
CA GLU A 163 -20.47 8.45 -1.67
C GLU A 163 -18.95 8.63 -1.70
N ILE A 164 -18.18 7.63 -2.07
CA ILE A 164 -16.72 7.77 -2.26
C ILE A 164 -16.46 8.76 -3.39
N SER A 165 -15.63 9.77 -3.10
CA SER A 165 -15.34 10.87 -4.02
C SER A 165 -14.33 10.51 -5.10
N ALA A 166 -13.38 9.61 -4.80
CA ALA A 166 -12.35 9.15 -5.74
C ALA A 166 -11.73 7.83 -5.29
N VAL A 167 -11.18 7.08 -6.24
CA VAL A 167 -10.43 5.85 -5.95
C VAL A 167 -9.10 5.81 -6.71
N VAL A 168 -8.04 5.38 -6.04
CA VAL A 168 -6.73 5.11 -6.64
C VAL A 168 -6.38 3.64 -6.43
N ALA A 169 -6.11 2.94 -7.53
CA ALA A 169 -5.67 1.54 -7.51
C ALA A 169 -4.30 1.41 -8.20
N GLN A 170 -3.25 1.24 -7.40
CA GLN A 170 -1.88 1.07 -7.85
C GLN A 170 -1.58 -0.41 -8.06
N VAL A 171 -1.10 -0.78 -9.25
CA VAL A 171 -0.75 -2.16 -9.67
C VAL A 171 -1.76 -3.19 -9.15
N PRO A 172 -3.08 -3.00 -9.42
CA PRO A 172 -4.12 -3.71 -8.72
C PRO A 172 -4.22 -5.18 -9.09
N PHE A 173 -4.52 -6.02 -8.10
CA PHE A 173 -5.08 -7.34 -8.33
C PHE A 173 -6.47 -7.19 -8.96
N THR A 174 -6.68 -7.76 -10.14
CA THR A 174 -7.92 -7.53 -10.90
C THR A 174 -8.83 -8.73 -10.98
N ASP A 175 -8.28 -9.94 -11.15
CA ASP A 175 -9.06 -11.14 -11.41
C ASP A 175 -8.26 -12.39 -11.01
N GLY A 176 -8.75 -13.13 -10.02
CA GLY A 176 -8.08 -14.33 -9.50
C GLY A 176 -8.03 -15.47 -10.51
N ILE A 177 -9.09 -15.69 -11.28
CA ILE A 177 -9.12 -16.73 -12.31
C ILE A 177 -8.06 -16.43 -13.38
N SER A 178 -8.02 -15.18 -13.86
CA SER A 178 -7.04 -14.77 -14.87
C SER A 178 -5.60 -14.86 -14.33
N THR A 179 -5.38 -14.47 -13.07
CA THR A 179 -4.07 -14.54 -12.43
C THR A 179 -3.63 -16.00 -12.23
N ALA A 180 -4.49 -16.86 -11.69
CA ALA A 180 -4.19 -18.26 -11.49
C ALA A 180 -3.87 -18.95 -12.83
N TRP A 181 -4.67 -18.69 -13.84
CA TRP A 181 -4.52 -19.33 -15.14
C TRP A 181 -3.23 -18.87 -15.87
N ASN A 182 -3.04 -17.55 -16.02
CA ASN A 182 -1.98 -17.05 -16.88
C ASN A 182 -0.60 -17.02 -16.20
N ASN A 183 -0.54 -16.74 -14.89
CA ASN A 183 0.73 -16.50 -14.20
C ASN A 183 1.22 -17.71 -13.40
N TYR A 184 0.36 -18.72 -13.20
CA TYR A 184 0.73 -19.89 -12.39
C TYR A 184 0.44 -21.20 -13.12
N ILE A 185 -0.79 -21.47 -13.58
CA ILE A 185 -1.13 -22.79 -14.18
C ILE A 185 -0.40 -22.99 -15.51
N LEU A 186 -0.36 -21.98 -16.38
CA LEU A 186 0.32 -22.09 -17.67
C LEU A 186 1.86 -22.01 -17.54
N ASP A 187 2.35 -21.17 -16.63
CA ASP A 187 3.80 -20.99 -16.45
C ASP A 187 4.43 -22.13 -15.62
N ASP A 188 3.72 -22.58 -14.57
CA ASP A 188 4.19 -23.62 -13.64
C ASP A 188 3.02 -24.49 -13.14
N PRO A 189 2.63 -25.53 -13.87
CA PRO A 189 1.57 -26.45 -13.44
C PRO A 189 1.86 -27.12 -12.08
N MET A 190 3.15 -27.29 -11.74
CA MET A 190 3.56 -27.86 -10.45
C MET A 190 3.26 -26.87 -9.31
N PHE A 191 3.32 -25.56 -9.54
CA PHE A 191 2.87 -24.57 -8.59
C PHE A 191 1.38 -24.73 -8.23
N ALA A 192 0.52 -24.94 -9.24
CA ALA A 192 -0.91 -25.17 -9.01
C ALA A 192 -1.16 -26.43 -8.19
N LEU A 193 -0.43 -27.52 -8.47
CA LEU A 193 -0.53 -28.78 -7.71
C LEU A 193 -0.08 -28.61 -6.26
N LYS A 194 1.09 -27.97 -6.03
CA LYS A 194 1.59 -27.68 -4.68
C LYS A 194 0.63 -26.76 -3.92
N GLY A 195 0.13 -25.71 -4.58
CA GLY A 195 -0.85 -24.78 -3.99
C GLY A 195 -2.13 -25.50 -3.56
N THR A 196 -2.64 -26.40 -4.39
CA THR A 196 -3.81 -27.22 -4.05
C THR A 196 -3.53 -28.09 -2.83
N TYR A 197 -2.36 -28.76 -2.79
CA TYR A 197 -1.95 -29.56 -1.61
C TYR A 197 -1.93 -28.71 -0.34
N HIS A 198 -1.25 -27.57 -0.35
CA HIS A 198 -1.16 -26.69 0.82
C HIS A 198 -2.53 -26.12 1.23
N GLY A 199 -3.38 -25.79 0.27
CA GLY A 199 -4.72 -25.30 0.54
C GLY A 199 -5.61 -26.36 1.19
N VAL A 200 -5.60 -27.60 0.68
CA VAL A 200 -6.32 -28.73 1.26
C VAL A 200 -5.77 -29.08 2.65
N ALA A 201 -4.44 -29.12 2.80
CA ALA A 201 -3.81 -29.39 4.09
C ALA A 201 -4.24 -28.35 5.15
N ASP A 202 -4.29 -27.05 4.79
CA ASP A 202 -4.75 -26.01 5.70
C ASP A 202 -6.23 -26.17 6.09
N ILE A 203 -7.09 -26.49 5.14
CA ILE A 203 -8.50 -26.77 5.44
C ILE A 203 -8.62 -27.96 6.41
N LEU A 204 -7.94 -29.06 6.13
CA LEU A 204 -8.00 -30.26 6.97
C LEU A 204 -7.47 -29.98 8.38
N VAL A 205 -6.32 -29.33 8.51
CA VAL A 205 -5.76 -28.96 9.82
C VAL A 205 -6.72 -28.07 10.61
N SER A 206 -7.37 -27.09 9.94
CA SER A 206 -8.29 -26.16 10.58
C SER A 206 -9.60 -26.79 11.06
N LEU A 207 -10.02 -27.95 10.50
CA LEU A 207 -11.20 -28.68 10.96
C LEU A 207 -11.00 -29.36 12.32
N PHE A 208 -9.76 -29.75 12.64
CA PHE A 208 -9.47 -30.56 13.83
C PHE A 208 -8.66 -29.80 14.89
N THR A 209 -8.09 -28.65 14.53
CA THR A 209 -7.23 -27.87 15.42
C THR A 209 -7.48 -26.36 15.27
N LYS A 210 -6.95 -25.57 16.23
CA LYS A 210 -6.88 -24.10 16.09
C LYS A 210 -5.67 -23.64 15.28
N HIS A 211 -4.78 -24.56 14.90
CA HIS A 211 -3.59 -24.23 14.11
C HIS A 211 -3.95 -24.15 12.62
N ARG A 212 -3.05 -23.52 11.88
CA ARG A 212 -3.17 -23.42 10.42
C ARG A 212 -1.96 -24.07 9.77
N HIS A 213 -2.16 -24.64 8.60
CA HIS A 213 -1.08 -25.04 7.73
C HIS A 213 -0.64 -23.82 6.92
N ASN A 214 0.47 -23.21 7.33
CA ASN A 214 0.96 -21.98 6.73
C ASN A 214 1.87 -22.25 5.53
N VAL A 215 1.85 -21.31 4.58
CA VAL A 215 2.77 -21.21 3.44
C VAL A 215 3.49 -19.85 3.50
N ARG A 216 4.62 -19.71 2.81
CA ARG A 216 5.32 -18.43 2.72
C ARG A 216 4.51 -17.43 1.88
N ILE A 217 4.54 -16.16 2.27
CA ILE A 217 4.00 -15.03 1.48
C ILE A 217 4.87 -14.82 0.25
N ALA A 218 6.19 -14.67 0.45
CA ALA A 218 7.16 -14.46 -0.62
C ALA A 218 8.31 -15.48 -0.54
N GLY A 219 8.82 -15.88 -1.69
CA GLY A 219 9.93 -16.79 -1.86
C GLY A 219 10.57 -16.66 -3.23
N ARG A 220 11.63 -17.45 -3.48
CA ARG A 220 12.27 -17.53 -4.79
C ARG A 220 11.77 -18.74 -5.56
N PRO A 221 11.81 -18.71 -6.90
CA PRO A 221 11.55 -19.90 -7.71
C PRO A 221 12.42 -21.08 -7.28
N GLY A 222 11.81 -22.26 -7.15
CA GLY A 222 12.53 -23.49 -6.79
C GLY A 222 12.75 -23.71 -5.29
N GLU A 223 12.46 -22.74 -4.43
CA GLU A 223 12.48 -22.88 -2.98
C GLU A 223 11.16 -23.48 -2.42
N ALA A 224 10.99 -23.39 -1.09
CA ALA A 224 9.75 -23.77 -0.45
C ALA A 224 8.56 -23.00 -1.05
N PHE A 225 7.38 -23.63 -1.08
CA PHE A 225 6.18 -23.04 -1.66
C PHE A 225 5.88 -21.67 -1.03
N ALA A 226 5.72 -20.66 -1.89
CA ALA A 226 5.34 -19.30 -1.51
C ALA A 226 4.28 -18.78 -2.47
N MET A 227 3.34 -17.99 -1.96
CA MET A 227 2.26 -17.42 -2.77
C MET A 227 2.78 -16.47 -3.87
N MET A 228 3.80 -15.70 -3.56
CA MET A 228 4.57 -14.89 -4.51
C MET A 228 5.94 -15.54 -4.70
N SER A 229 6.14 -16.26 -5.79
CA SER A 229 7.36 -17.03 -6.09
C SER A 229 7.98 -16.69 -7.45
N LYS A 230 7.67 -15.50 -7.98
CA LYS A 230 8.31 -14.99 -9.20
C LYS A 230 9.74 -14.50 -8.89
N PRO A 231 10.62 -14.37 -9.90
CA PRO A 231 12.03 -14.03 -9.67
C PRO A 231 12.28 -12.75 -8.87
N ASP A 232 11.38 -11.78 -8.98
CA ASP A 232 11.43 -10.48 -8.28
C ASP A 232 10.67 -10.43 -6.95
N SER A 233 9.96 -11.51 -6.56
CA SER A 233 9.04 -11.50 -5.42
C SER A 233 9.74 -11.23 -4.10
N MET A 234 10.75 -12.02 -3.73
CA MET A 234 11.45 -11.86 -2.46
C MET A 234 12.17 -10.51 -2.39
N GLN A 235 12.93 -10.15 -3.43
CA GLN A 235 13.64 -8.87 -3.48
C GLN A 235 12.68 -7.68 -3.47
N GLY A 236 11.54 -7.83 -4.12
CA GLY A 236 10.49 -6.83 -4.15
C GLY A 236 9.91 -6.59 -2.75
N VAL A 237 9.57 -7.65 -2.01
CA VAL A 237 9.07 -7.53 -0.64
C VAL A 237 10.13 -6.94 0.30
N LEU A 238 11.39 -7.34 0.19
CA LEU A 238 12.47 -6.74 0.99
C LEU A 238 12.62 -5.24 0.72
N LYS A 239 12.44 -4.77 -0.52
CA LYS A 239 12.38 -3.32 -0.83
C LYS A 239 11.22 -2.60 -0.12
N LEU A 240 10.06 -3.27 0.05
CA LEU A 240 8.92 -2.70 0.77
C LEU A 240 9.16 -2.59 2.27
N THR A 241 9.85 -3.56 2.83
CA THR A 241 10.12 -3.59 4.27
C THR A 241 11.30 -2.69 4.65
N GLY A 242 12.23 -2.44 3.75
CA GLY A 242 13.52 -1.83 4.06
C GLY A 242 14.43 -2.75 4.90
N ILE A 243 14.06 -4.02 5.05
CA ILE A 243 14.84 -5.05 5.75
C ILE A 243 15.97 -5.50 4.82
N SER A 244 17.19 -5.51 5.32
CA SER A 244 18.39 -5.92 4.56
C SER A 244 18.68 -7.42 4.71
N ASP A 245 18.41 -8.01 5.88
CA ASP A 245 18.56 -9.44 6.12
C ASP A 245 17.19 -10.14 5.98
N GLU A 246 17.10 -11.07 5.04
CA GLU A 246 15.88 -11.85 4.79
C GLU A 246 15.40 -12.62 6.03
N LYS A 247 16.32 -13.01 6.92
CA LYS A 247 15.98 -13.72 8.16
C LYS A 247 15.08 -12.89 9.08
N ASP A 248 15.23 -11.57 9.07
CA ASP A 248 14.40 -10.68 9.88
C ASP A 248 12.96 -10.62 9.35
N PHE A 249 12.76 -10.92 8.06
CA PHE A 249 11.44 -11.00 7.45
C PHE A 249 10.73 -12.33 7.69
N GLU A 250 11.46 -13.43 7.95
CA GLU A 250 10.88 -14.78 8.06
C GLU A 250 9.79 -14.89 9.13
N SER A 251 9.89 -14.17 10.25
CA SER A 251 8.90 -14.19 11.33
C SER A 251 7.50 -13.71 10.90
N THR A 252 7.42 -12.94 9.81
CA THR A 252 6.16 -12.41 9.24
C THR A 252 5.84 -12.97 7.87
N ASN A 253 6.73 -13.77 7.28
CA ASN A 253 6.63 -14.30 5.92
C ASN A 253 5.77 -15.58 5.87
N PHE A 254 4.57 -15.53 6.42
CA PHE A 254 3.66 -16.67 6.37
C PHE A 254 2.19 -16.23 6.25
N CYS A 255 1.39 -17.09 5.66
CA CYS A 255 -0.07 -16.97 5.67
C CYS A 255 -0.71 -18.38 5.60
N PRO A 256 -1.95 -18.57 6.08
CA PRO A 256 -2.71 -19.82 5.92
C PRO A 256 -2.85 -20.22 4.45
N GLY A 257 -2.64 -21.51 4.18
CA GLY A 257 -2.52 -22.05 2.82
C GLY A 257 -3.82 -22.04 2.00
N ASN A 258 -5.00 -21.99 2.66
CA ASN A 258 -6.29 -21.99 1.96
C ASN A 258 -6.54 -20.74 1.12
N ILE A 259 -5.68 -19.73 1.22
CA ILE A 259 -5.73 -18.52 0.38
C ILE A 259 -5.71 -18.86 -1.12
N VAL A 260 -5.07 -19.93 -1.55
CA VAL A 260 -5.05 -20.37 -2.95
C VAL A 260 -6.46 -20.51 -3.54
N PHE A 261 -7.42 -20.97 -2.75
CA PHE A 261 -8.81 -21.13 -3.21
C PHE A 261 -9.57 -19.81 -3.18
N THR A 262 -9.48 -19.05 -2.07
CA THR A 262 -10.21 -17.78 -1.93
C THR A 262 -9.70 -16.71 -2.90
N LEU A 263 -8.39 -16.69 -3.18
CA LEU A 263 -7.76 -15.78 -4.13
C LEU A 263 -8.24 -16.04 -5.56
N THR A 264 -8.30 -17.31 -5.97
CA THR A 264 -8.68 -17.71 -7.33
C THR A 264 -10.09 -17.21 -7.70
N PHE A 265 -11.03 -17.20 -6.77
CA PHE A 265 -12.40 -16.77 -7.02
C PHE A 265 -12.65 -15.30 -6.72
N TYR A 266 -11.66 -14.57 -6.20
CA TYR A 266 -11.76 -13.14 -5.97
C TYR A 266 -11.56 -12.34 -7.25
N ARG A 267 -12.59 -11.61 -7.69
CA ARG A 267 -12.65 -10.96 -9.00
C ARG A 267 -13.09 -9.49 -8.92
N PRO A 268 -12.24 -8.57 -8.45
CA PRO A 268 -12.56 -7.13 -8.37
C PRO A 268 -13.06 -6.54 -9.71
N ILE A 269 -12.50 -6.97 -10.83
CA ILE A 269 -12.89 -6.53 -12.18
C ILE A 269 -14.39 -6.73 -12.47
N SER A 270 -15.06 -7.68 -11.79
CA SER A 270 -16.50 -7.90 -11.95
C SER A 270 -17.35 -6.77 -11.34
N ARG A 271 -16.76 -5.93 -10.48
CA ARG A 271 -17.40 -4.78 -9.84
C ARG A 271 -17.06 -3.44 -10.50
N ALA A 272 -16.06 -3.41 -11.38
CA ALA A 272 -15.52 -2.20 -11.99
C ALA A 272 -16.58 -1.30 -12.64
N ASN A 273 -17.55 -1.87 -13.34
CA ASN A 273 -18.62 -1.13 -14.02
C ASN A 273 -19.62 -0.45 -13.06
N LYS A 274 -19.57 -0.78 -11.76
CA LYS A 274 -20.40 -0.18 -10.70
C LYS A 274 -19.73 1.00 -10.01
N VAL A 275 -18.44 1.23 -10.25
CA VAL A 275 -17.70 2.37 -9.68
C VAL A 275 -18.25 3.67 -10.28
N ALA A 276 -18.80 4.53 -9.44
CA ALA A 276 -19.47 5.78 -9.86
C ALA A 276 -18.54 6.99 -9.81
N CYS A 277 -17.53 6.97 -8.91
CA CYS A 277 -16.57 8.05 -8.72
C CYS A 277 -15.45 8.03 -9.78
N PRO A 278 -14.69 9.13 -9.96
CA PRO A 278 -13.43 9.13 -10.67
C PRO A 278 -12.47 8.08 -10.12
N ALA A 279 -11.81 7.33 -11.03
CA ALA A 279 -10.87 6.28 -10.67
C ALA A 279 -9.53 6.47 -11.39
N LEU A 280 -8.43 6.36 -10.66
CA LEU A 280 -7.08 6.33 -11.22
C LEU A 280 -6.53 4.90 -11.09
N ILE A 281 -6.30 4.27 -12.23
CA ILE A 281 -5.78 2.90 -12.31
C ILE A 281 -4.37 2.95 -12.88
N ILE A 282 -3.40 2.45 -12.12
CA ILE A 282 -1.99 2.43 -12.52
C ILE A 282 -1.56 0.99 -12.76
N GLY A 283 -1.14 0.69 -13.99
CA GLY A 283 -0.65 -0.61 -14.41
C GLY A 283 0.87 -0.64 -14.56
N ALA A 284 1.49 -1.76 -14.25
CA ALA A 284 2.89 -2.07 -14.50
C ALA A 284 3.00 -2.98 -15.73
N GLU A 285 3.76 -2.56 -16.74
CA GLU A 285 3.89 -3.30 -18.01
C GLU A 285 4.71 -4.60 -17.85
N LYS A 286 5.60 -4.62 -16.87
CA LYS A 286 6.47 -5.73 -16.54
C LYS A 286 6.06 -6.44 -15.24
N ASP A 287 4.76 -6.37 -14.90
CA ASP A 287 4.22 -7.06 -13.72
C ASP A 287 4.35 -8.58 -13.90
N THR A 288 5.05 -9.22 -12.98
CA THR A 288 5.28 -10.68 -12.97
C THR A 288 4.25 -11.42 -12.13
N LEU A 289 3.61 -10.72 -11.17
CA LEU A 289 2.65 -11.32 -10.24
C LEU A 289 1.24 -11.37 -10.84
N PHE A 290 0.84 -10.34 -11.58
CA PHE A 290 -0.50 -10.22 -12.15
C PHE A 290 -0.42 -10.02 -13.67
N PRO A 291 -1.45 -10.45 -14.43
CA PRO A 291 -1.48 -10.20 -15.87
C PRO A 291 -1.39 -8.69 -16.18
N PRO A 292 -0.34 -8.21 -16.90
CA PRO A 292 -0.12 -6.77 -17.11
C PRO A 292 -1.29 -6.05 -17.81
N LYS A 293 -2.09 -6.78 -18.60
CA LYS A 293 -3.30 -6.25 -19.26
C LYS A 293 -4.52 -6.13 -18.34
N GLY A 294 -4.46 -6.70 -17.13
CA GLY A 294 -5.57 -6.73 -16.18
C GLY A 294 -6.05 -5.32 -15.77
N PRO A 295 -5.14 -4.43 -15.33
CA PRO A 295 -5.50 -3.08 -14.92
C PRO A 295 -6.19 -2.26 -16.02
N LYS A 296 -5.70 -2.35 -17.27
CA LYS A 296 -6.34 -1.70 -18.43
C LYS A 296 -7.75 -2.24 -18.68
N LYS A 297 -7.91 -3.58 -18.71
CA LYS A 297 -9.23 -4.22 -18.87
C LYS A 297 -10.20 -3.82 -17.76
N MET A 298 -9.72 -3.62 -16.54
CA MET A 298 -10.54 -3.16 -15.41
C MET A 298 -10.95 -1.70 -15.60
N ALA A 299 -10.02 -0.82 -15.98
CA ALA A 299 -10.30 0.59 -16.27
C ALA A 299 -11.32 0.75 -17.39
N ASP A 300 -11.23 -0.03 -18.47
CA ASP A 300 -12.15 0.01 -19.63
C ASP A 300 -13.60 -0.32 -19.26
N LYS A 301 -13.84 -0.97 -18.11
CA LYS A 301 -15.20 -1.23 -17.60
C LYS A 301 -15.77 -0.08 -16.79
N MET A 302 -14.98 0.92 -16.42
CA MET A 302 -15.39 2.04 -15.59
C MET A 302 -15.76 3.26 -16.41
N LYS A 303 -16.79 3.99 -15.99
CA LYS A 303 -17.26 5.18 -16.73
C LYS A 303 -16.32 6.39 -16.62
N LYS A 304 -15.56 6.48 -15.50
CA LYS A 304 -14.75 7.65 -15.15
C LYS A 304 -13.32 7.26 -14.74
N ALA A 305 -12.74 6.27 -15.42
CA ALA A 305 -11.38 5.85 -15.15
C ALA A 305 -10.34 6.57 -16.00
N THR A 306 -9.26 6.98 -15.36
CA THR A 306 -7.99 7.32 -15.98
C THR A 306 -7.05 6.14 -15.80
N TYR A 307 -6.53 5.58 -16.89
CA TYR A 307 -5.53 4.51 -16.86
C TYR A 307 -4.16 5.06 -17.19
N ILE A 308 -3.16 4.71 -16.39
CA ILE A 308 -1.76 5.03 -16.63
C ILE A 308 -0.96 3.74 -16.70
N SER A 309 -0.25 3.53 -17.79
CA SER A 309 0.70 2.44 -17.97
C SER A 309 2.11 2.92 -17.68
N MET A 310 2.88 2.13 -16.96
CA MET A 310 4.27 2.44 -16.62
C MET A 310 5.20 1.28 -16.98
N PRO A 311 6.38 1.56 -17.61
CA PRO A 311 7.34 0.52 -18.00
C PRO A 311 8.15 -0.02 -16.80
N MET A 312 7.47 -0.52 -15.78
CA MET A 312 8.00 -0.95 -14.49
C MET A 312 7.45 -2.32 -14.08
N GLY A 313 8.10 -2.97 -13.11
CA GLY A 313 7.64 -4.19 -12.45
C GLY A 313 6.67 -3.90 -11.29
N HIS A 314 6.17 -4.98 -10.66
CA HIS A 314 5.15 -4.91 -9.59
C HIS A 314 5.61 -4.10 -8.36
N PHE A 315 6.90 -4.20 -8.00
CA PHE A 315 7.46 -3.61 -6.79
C PHE A 315 8.15 -2.25 -7.01
N ASP A 316 8.28 -1.79 -8.24
CA ASP A 316 8.97 -0.53 -8.54
C ASP A 316 8.20 0.72 -8.09
N PRO A 317 6.85 0.76 -8.08
CA PRO A 317 6.08 1.93 -7.62
C PRO A 317 6.43 2.44 -6.23
N TYR A 318 7.00 1.60 -5.38
CA TYR A 318 7.19 1.92 -3.96
C TYR A 318 8.51 2.63 -3.66
N VAL A 319 9.46 2.66 -4.58
CA VAL A 319 10.81 3.18 -4.35
C VAL A 319 11.34 3.96 -5.56
N GLY A 320 12.36 4.79 -5.32
CA GLY A 320 13.10 5.48 -6.38
C GLY A 320 12.27 6.44 -7.22
N GLU A 321 12.66 6.60 -8.49
CA GLU A 321 12.02 7.50 -9.45
C GLU A 321 10.55 7.14 -9.73
N PRO A 322 10.16 5.86 -9.94
CA PRO A 322 8.77 5.49 -10.14
C PRO A 322 7.87 5.96 -8.99
N PHE A 323 8.31 5.81 -7.72
CA PHE A 323 7.58 6.31 -6.57
C PHE A 323 7.37 7.83 -6.64
N GLN A 324 8.45 8.60 -6.90
CA GLN A 324 8.36 10.07 -6.94
C GLN A 324 7.39 10.55 -8.02
N LYS A 325 7.43 9.94 -9.19
CA LYS A 325 6.52 10.25 -10.29
C LYS A 325 5.07 9.89 -9.95
N LEU A 326 4.84 8.69 -9.44
CA LEU A 326 3.51 8.18 -9.19
C LEU A 326 2.83 8.85 -8.01
N VAL A 327 3.56 9.13 -6.91
CA VAL A 327 2.99 9.81 -5.75
C VAL A 327 2.52 11.23 -6.11
N LYS A 328 3.23 11.91 -7.01
CA LYS A 328 2.79 13.21 -7.54
C LYS A 328 1.51 13.08 -8.37
N ILE A 329 1.46 12.16 -9.32
CA ILE A 329 0.29 11.91 -10.18
C ILE A 329 -0.95 11.57 -9.33
N MET A 330 -0.78 10.65 -8.36
CA MET A 330 -1.86 10.26 -7.45
C MET A 330 -2.31 11.42 -6.56
N GLY A 331 -1.36 12.18 -6.03
CA GLY A 331 -1.64 13.35 -5.22
C GLY A 331 -2.42 14.42 -5.98
N ASP A 332 -2.01 14.75 -7.20
CA ASP A 332 -2.71 15.72 -8.06
C ASP A 332 -4.13 15.25 -8.41
N PHE A 333 -4.29 13.95 -8.72
CA PHE A 333 -5.61 13.35 -8.95
C PHE A 333 -6.50 13.44 -7.71
N LEU A 334 -5.98 13.08 -6.54
CA LEU A 334 -6.72 13.14 -5.27
C LEU A 334 -7.09 14.58 -4.91
N LYS A 335 -6.15 15.53 -5.01
CA LYS A 335 -6.41 16.97 -4.75
C LYS A 335 -7.56 17.49 -5.59
N THR A 336 -7.57 17.19 -6.87
CA THR A 336 -8.61 17.62 -7.81
C THR A 336 -9.97 17.05 -7.41
N ASN A 337 -10.07 15.74 -7.18
CA ASN A 337 -11.33 15.07 -6.93
C ASN A 337 -11.86 15.25 -5.49
N LEU A 338 -10.98 15.50 -4.53
CA LEU A 338 -11.32 15.86 -3.16
C LEU A 338 -11.48 17.37 -2.95
N ARG A 339 -11.29 18.19 -3.97
CA ARG A 339 -11.40 19.66 -3.92
C ARG A 339 -10.55 20.24 -2.79
N VAL A 340 -9.29 19.83 -2.71
CA VAL A 340 -8.33 20.41 -1.75
C VAL A 340 -8.04 21.83 -2.17
N SER A 341 -8.36 22.80 -1.31
CA SER A 341 -8.06 24.21 -1.57
C SER A 341 -6.55 24.41 -1.65
N SER A 342 -6.09 25.12 -2.64
CA SER A 342 -4.68 25.61 -2.64
C SER A 342 -4.51 26.48 -1.38
N ALA A 343 -3.51 26.20 -0.57
CA ALA A 343 -3.13 27.13 0.48
C ALA A 343 -2.87 28.50 -0.19
N LYS A 344 -3.59 29.52 0.31
CA LYS A 344 -3.36 30.90 -0.13
C LYS A 344 -2.05 31.39 0.44
#